data_94ce5a4e58ff6e3d15775e53a431f714
#
_entry.id   94ce5a4e58ff6e3d15775e53a431f714
#
_cell.length_a   1.000
_cell.length_b   1.000
_cell.length_c   1.000
_cell.angle_alpha   90.00
_cell.angle_beta   90.00
_cell.angle_gamma   90.00
#
_symmetry.space_group_name_H-M   'P 1'
#
loop_
_entity.id
_entity.type
_entity.pdbx_description
1 polymer ?
#
loop_
_entity_poly.entity_id
_entity_poly.type
_entity_poly.pdbx_seq_one_letter_code
_entity_poly.pdbx_strand_id
1 'polypeptide(L)'
;MKLFLALVFPSVFRCETRSIYVHAHTYEYTVHTQVPEGVTVSVEHRVVTVKGPRGELVRDFKHVRAEIEVVKDSEGKTKVTCQLWHAKSKQRSALRTVLSHIDNMITGVTKGFRYKMRFVYAHFPVNANIPKEADRIEIRNFLGEKRVRHVPMQPGCKIIRDNTVKDQIIIEGNSIENVSRSCAEIRGSCLVRKKDIRKFLDGIYVSEKGVIETEM
;
A
#
# COMPACT_ATOMS: atom_id res chain seq x y z
N MET A 1 -25.42 36.00 -41.14
CA MET A 1 -25.77 35.21 -39.93
C MET A 1 -24.97 33.92 -39.97
N LYS A 2 -23.79 33.89 -39.39
CA LYS A 2 -22.89 32.72 -39.37
C LYS A 2 -22.90 32.13 -37.97
N LEU A 3 -23.43 30.92 -37.84
CA LEU A 3 -23.38 30.13 -36.63
C LEU A 3 -21.93 29.66 -36.38
N PHE A 4 -21.33 30.12 -35.28
CA PHE A 4 -20.08 29.58 -34.73
C PHE A 4 -20.43 28.35 -33.89
N LEU A 5 -20.13 27.18 -34.43
CA LEU A 5 -20.17 25.91 -33.69
C LEU A 5 -18.84 25.80 -32.93
N ALA A 6 -18.87 26.12 -31.66
CA ALA A 6 -17.71 25.89 -30.77
C ALA A 6 -17.59 24.41 -30.47
N LEU A 7 -16.65 23.76 -31.13
CA LEU A 7 -16.16 22.42 -30.78
C LEU A 7 -15.39 22.52 -29.47
N VAL A 8 -16.03 22.14 -28.36
CA VAL A 8 -15.36 21.92 -27.08
C VAL A 8 -14.63 20.58 -27.17
N PHE A 9 -13.34 20.63 -27.40
CA PHE A 9 -12.46 19.46 -27.25
C PHE A 9 -12.32 19.12 -25.76
N PRO A 10 -12.62 17.89 -25.34
CA PRO A 10 -12.25 17.44 -24.00
C PRO A 10 -10.73 17.28 -23.95
N SER A 11 -10.06 18.05 -23.11
CA SER A 11 -8.64 17.87 -22.84
C SER A 11 -8.42 16.55 -22.12
N VAL A 12 -7.97 15.55 -22.88
CA VAL A 12 -7.56 14.25 -22.34
C VAL A 12 -6.14 14.38 -21.84
N PHE A 13 -5.97 14.49 -20.52
CA PHE A 13 -4.67 14.25 -19.88
C PHE A 13 -4.43 12.73 -19.80
N ARG A 14 -3.63 12.23 -20.72
CA ARG A 14 -3.23 10.81 -20.79
C ARG A 14 -2.01 10.59 -19.91
N CYS A 15 -2.23 10.14 -18.69
CA CYS A 15 -1.18 9.47 -17.92
C CYS A 15 -1.29 7.97 -18.23
N GLU A 16 -0.22 7.31 -18.64
CA GLU A 16 -0.19 6.03 -19.37
C GLU A 16 -0.78 4.79 -18.67
N THR A 17 -1.33 4.89 -17.48
CA THR A 17 -1.95 3.76 -16.79
C THR A 17 -3.31 4.03 -16.14
N ARG A 18 -3.86 5.27 -16.24
CA ARG A 18 -5.09 5.63 -15.50
C ARG A 18 -5.90 6.66 -16.28
N SER A 19 -7.02 6.22 -16.84
CA SER A 19 -7.95 7.11 -17.55
C SER A 19 -8.84 7.85 -16.53
N ILE A 20 -8.72 9.18 -16.46
CA ILE A 20 -9.60 10.04 -15.69
C ILE A 20 -10.52 10.72 -16.68
N TYR A 21 -11.80 10.36 -16.69
CA TYR A 21 -12.81 11.07 -17.45
C TYR A 21 -13.49 12.10 -16.54
N VAL A 22 -13.35 13.36 -16.86
CA VAL A 22 -14.11 14.44 -16.22
C VAL A 22 -15.21 14.85 -17.18
N HIS A 23 -16.44 14.43 -16.95
CA HIS A 23 -17.60 14.95 -17.65
C HIS A 23 -17.96 16.34 -17.09
N ALA A 24 -17.73 17.39 -17.88
CA ALA A 24 -17.83 18.78 -17.46
C ALA A 24 -19.28 19.31 -17.29
N HIS A 25 -20.31 18.52 -17.53
CA HIS A 25 -21.70 18.98 -17.53
C HIS A 25 -22.63 18.42 -16.46
N THR A 26 -22.17 17.50 -15.68
CA THR A 26 -22.93 16.98 -14.52
C THR A 26 -22.12 17.22 -13.27
N TYR A 27 -22.77 17.60 -12.17
CA TYR A 27 -22.16 17.75 -10.84
C TYR A 27 -21.69 16.40 -10.27
N GLU A 28 -21.41 15.43 -11.15
CA GLU A 28 -20.96 14.07 -10.91
C GLU A 28 -19.46 13.95 -11.13
N TYR A 29 -18.79 13.40 -10.15
CA TYR A 29 -17.38 13.06 -10.21
C TYR A 29 -17.21 11.54 -10.19
N THR A 30 -16.75 11.01 -11.31
CA THR A 30 -16.51 9.57 -11.48
C THR A 30 -15.02 9.31 -11.70
N VAL A 31 -14.46 8.39 -10.95
CA VAL A 31 -13.10 7.89 -11.15
C VAL A 31 -13.15 6.36 -11.15
N HIS A 32 -12.37 5.72 -12.01
CA HIS A 32 -12.37 4.27 -12.12
C HIS A 32 -10.97 3.66 -12.13
N THR A 33 -10.89 2.38 -11.77
CA THR A 33 -9.68 1.55 -11.82
C THR A 33 -10.02 0.25 -12.53
N GLN A 34 -9.12 -0.23 -13.39
CA GLN A 34 -9.26 -1.52 -14.07
C GLN A 34 -8.83 -2.66 -13.16
N VAL A 35 -9.60 -3.75 -13.19
CA VAL A 35 -9.27 -4.98 -12.48
C VAL A 35 -8.54 -5.92 -13.44
N PRO A 36 -7.31 -6.41 -13.12
CA PRO A 36 -6.59 -7.35 -13.96
C PRO A 36 -7.30 -8.72 -13.98
N GLU A 37 -6.99 -9.51 -14.96
CA GLU A 37 -7.48 -10.88 -15.09
C GLU A 37 -7.01 -11.74 -13.91
N GLY A 38 -7.88 -12.64 -13.45
CA GLY A 38 -7.60 -13.52 -12.30
C GLY A 38 -7.88 -12.89 -10.92
N VAL A 39 -8.37 -11.66 -10.86
CA VAL A 39 -8.80 -11.01 -9.62
C VAL A 39 -10.30 -10.78 -9.64
N THR A 40 -10.97 -11.15 -8.54
CA THR A 40 -12.40 -10.85 -8.35
C THR A 40 -12.56 -9.79 -7.29
N VAL A 41 -13.38 -8.78 -7.60
CA VAL A 41 -13.72 -7.69 -6.68
C VAL A 41 -15.21 -7.73 -6.41
N SER A 42 -15.59 -7.76 -5.14
CA SER A 42 -16.98 -7.61 -4.70
C SER A 42 -17.11 -6.40 -3.78
N VAL A 43 -18.21 -5.71 -3.88
CA VAL A 43 -18.52 -4.53 -3.07
C VAL A 43 -19.90 -4.72 -2.44
N GLU A 44 -19.94 -4.73 -1.11
CA GLU A 44 -21.18 -4.84 -0.33
C GLU A 44 -21.18 -3.75 0.74
N HIS A 45 -22.20 -2.90 0.76
CA HIS A 45 -22.35 -1.84 1.77
C HIS A 45 -21.06 -0.98 1.98
N ARG A 46 -20.34 -0.64 0.90
CA ARG A 46 -19.03 0.07 0.90
C ARG A 46 -17.90 -0.70 1.57
N VAL A 47 -18.05 -2.00 1.78
CA VAL A 47 -16.96 -2.90 2.12
C VAL A 47 -16.49 -3.54 0.83
N VAL A 48 -15.23 -3.33 0.51
CA VAL A 48 -14.61 -3.87 -0.71
C VAL A 48 -13.83 -5.11 -0.34
N THR A 49 -14.15 -6.22 -1.00
CA THR A 49 -13.45 -7.49 -0.87
C THR A 49 -12.75 -7.80 -2.18
N VAL A 50 -11.45 -8.00 -2.13
CA VAL A 50 -10.62 -8.34 -3.30
C VAL A 50 -10.03 -9.72 -3.09
N LYS A 51 -10.33 -10.65 -4.00
CA LYS A 51 -9.79 -12.02 -4.01
C LYS A 51 -8.87 -12.20 -5.20
N GLY A 52 -7.71 -12.80 -4.95
CA GLY A 52 -6.71 -13.07 -5.98
C GLY A 52 -5.89 -14.32 -5.66
N PRO A 53 -4.86 -14.62 -6.47
CA PRO A 53 -4.06 -15.84 -6.35
C PRO A 53 -3.32 -15.97 -5.01
N ARG A 54 -2.98 -14.86 -4.34
CA ARG A 54 -2.25 -14.85 -3.07
C ARG A 54 -3.16 -14.83 -1.83
N GLY A 55 -4.48 -14.64 -2.01
CA GLY A 55 -5.44 -14.61 -0.91
C GLY A 55 -6.52 -13.56 -1.09
N GLU A 56 -7.15 -13.21 0.02
CA GLU A 56 -8.27 -12.29 0.09
C GLU A 56 -7.93 -11.11 1.00
N LEU A 57 -8.31 -9.91 0.58
CA LEU A 57 -8.20 -8.68 1.37
C LEU A 57 -9.56 -8.00 1.45
N VAL A 58 -9.92 -7.56 2.65
CA VAL A 58 -11.19 -6.87 2.93
C VAL A 58 -10.88 -5.50 3.52
N ARG A 59 -11.59 -4.48 3.04
CA ARG A 59 -11.46 -3.12 3.55
C ARG A 59 -12.79 -2.41 3.62
N ASP A 60 -13.03 -1.71 4.72
CA ASP A 60 -14.23 -0.90 4.96
C ASP A 60 -14.00 0.57 4.55
N PHE A 61 -14.90 1.09 3.70
CA PHE A 61 -14.94 2.48 3.24
C PHE A 61 -16.21 3.22 3.70
N LYS A 62 -16.91 2.74 4.73
CA LYS A 62 -18.16 3.36 5.21
C LYS A 62 -17.99 4.82 5.62
N HIS A 63 -16.80 5.22 6.03
CA HIS A 63 -16.47 6.60 6.40
C HIS A 63 -16.48 7.57 5.21
N VAL A 64 -16.39 7.07 3.96
CA VAL A 64 -16.42 7.88 2.74
C VAL A 64 -17.84 7.85 2.17
N ARG A 65 -18.42 9.02 1.89
CA ARG A 65 -19.76 9.15 1.28
C ARG A 65 -19.66 9.03 -0.24
N ALA A 66 -19.12 7.93 -0.75
CA ALA A 66 -19.02 7.65 -2.17
C ALA A 66 -19.83 6.42 -2.51
N GLU A 67 -20.35 6.37 -3.71
CA GLU A 67 -20.90 5.16 -4.32
C GLU A 67 -19.75 4.41 -4.97
N ILE A 68 -19.59 3.14 -4.61
CA ILE A 68 -18.55 2.26 -5.13
C ILE A 68 -19.25 1.11 -5.83
N GLU A 69 -19.02 0.98 -7.12
CA GLU A 69 -19.68 -0.03 -7.96
C GLU A 69 -18.64 -0.78 -8.80
N VAL A 70 -18.97 -2.01 -9.12
CA VAL A 70 -18.21 -2.84 -10.04
C VAL A 70 -18.96 -2.90 -11.36
N VAL A 71 -18.41 -2.30 -12.39
CA VAL A 71 -19.03 -2.21 -13.73
C VAL A 71 -18.19 -3.01 -14.72
N LYS A 72 -18.86 -3.73 -15.61
CA LYS A 72 -18.22 -4.36 -16.76
C LYS A 72 -18.27 -3.42 -17.95
N ASP A 73 -17.13 -3.16 -18.55
CA ASP A 73 -17.04 -2.35 -19.77
C ASP A 73 -17.62 -3.09 -20.98
N SER A 74 -17.85 -2.37 -22.07
CA SER A 74 -18.27 -2.93 -23.37
C SER A 74 -17.33 -4.02 -23.91
N GLU A 75 -16.06 -3.95 -23.51
CA GLU A 75 -15.04 -4.96 -23.84
C GLU A 75 -15.00 -6.17 -22.88
N GLY A 76 -15.93 -6.26 -21.93
CA GLY A 76 -15.98 -7.32 -20.93
C GLY A 76 -14.98 -7.17 -19.78
N LYS A 77 -14.18 -6.10 -19.75
CA LYS A 77 -13.23 -5.82 -18.68
C LYS A 77 -13.93 -5.29 -17.45
N THR A 78 -13.60 -5.82 -16.29
CA THR A 78 -14.15 -5.37 -15.00
C THR A 78 -13.46 -4.08 -14.57
N LYS A 79 -14.24 -3.08 -14.21
CA LYS A 79 -13.77 -1.79 -13.66
C LYS A 79 -14.44 -1.53 -12.33
N VAL A 80 -13.71 -0.99 -11.36
CA VAL A 80 -14.27 -0.45 -10.12
C VAL A 80 -14.46 1.04 -10.31
N THR A 81 -15.68 1.51 -10.16
CA THR A 81 -16.06 2.91 -10.34
C THR A 81 -16.44 3.51 -8.99
N CYS A 82 -15.91 4.68 -8.70
CA CYS A 82 -16.29 5.46 -7.53
C CYS A 82 -16.94 6.77 -7.98
N GLN A 83 -18.16 7.02 -7.52
CA GLN A 83 -18.96 8.18 -7.91
C GLN A 83 -19.29 9.04 -6.70
N LEU A 84 -19.38 10.33 -6.93
CA LEU A 84 -19.78 11.30 -5.91
C LEU A 84 -20.53 12.48 -6.55
N TRP A 85 -21.75 12.71 -6.08
CA TRP A 85 -22.62 13.79 -6.55
C TRP A 85 -22.36 15.09 -5.79
N HIS A 86 -22.40 16.23 -6.48
CA HIS A 86 -22.28 17.57 -5.90
C HIS A 86 -21.07 17.77 -4.97
N ALA A 87 -19.94 17.15 -5.30
CA ALA A 87 -18.77 17.10 -4.44
C ALA A 87 -17.97 18.42 -4.41
N LYS A 88 -17.66 18.87 -3.21
CA LYS A 88 -16.67 19.95 -2.99
C LYS A 88 -15.25 19.41 -3.31
N SER A 89 -14.29 20.30 -3.58
CA SER A 89 -12.91 19.94 -3.96
C SER A 89 -12.25 18.92 -3.00
N LYS A 90 -12.39 19.11 -1.69
CA LYS A 90 -11.86 18.17 -0.67
C LYS A 90 -12.51 16.77 -0.73
N GLN A 91 -13.78 16.68 -1.08
CA GLN A 91 -14.48 15.40 -1.19
C GLN A 91 -14.06 14.65 -2.46
N ARG A 92 -13.81 15.38 -3.56
CA ARG A 92 -13.30 14.80 -4.81
C ARG A 92 -11.95 14.14 -4.62
N SER A 93 -11.05 14.74 -3.84
CA SER A 93 -9.75 14.14 -3.56
C SER A 93 -9.84 12.82 -2.80
N ALA A 94 -10.87 12.64 -1.95
CA ALA A 94 -11.08 11.39 -1.22
C ALA A 94 -11.39 10.20 -2.15
N LEU A 95 -12.07 10.42 -3.29
CA LEU A 95 -12.32 9.36 -4.27
C LEU A 95 -11.03 8.73 -4.78
N ARG A 96 -10.04 9.57 -5.08
CA ARG A 96 -8.74 9.08 -5.53
C ARG A 96 -8.04 8.24 -4.47
N THR A 97 -8.18 8.62 -3.20
CA THR A 97 -7.64 7.84 -2.07
C THR A 97 -8.28 6.46 -2.00
N VAL A 98 -9.62 6.38 -2.12
CA VAL A 98 -10.35 5.09 -2.14
C VAL A 98 -9.83 4.19 -3.25
N LEU A 99 -9.74 4.71 -4.48
CA LEU A 99 -9.24 3.93 -5.62
C LEU A 99 -7.78 3.49 -5.44
N SER A 100 -6.92 4.36 -4.91
CA SER A 100 -5.53 3.98 -4.64
C SER A 100 -5.42 2.86 -3.60
N HIS A 101 -6.33 2.82 -2.63
CA HIS A 101 -6.40 1.70 -1.69
C HIS A 101 -6.87 0.41 -2.37
N ILE A 102 -7.84 0.50 -3.29
CA ILE A 102 -8.29 -0.67 -4.07
C ILE A 102 -7.16 -1.15 -5.00
N ASP A 103 -6.44 -0.24 -5.67
CA ASP A 103 -5.25 -0.56 -6.47
C ASP A 103 -4.18 -1.28 -5.65
N ASN A 104 -3.93 -0.81 -4.42
CA ASN A 104 -2.99 -1.46 -3.50
C ASN A 104 -3.48 -2.86 -3.08
N MET A 105 -4.78 -3.04 -2.86
CA MET A 105 -5.35 -4.36 -2.55
C MET A 105 -5.18 -5.31 -3.75
N ILE A 106 -5.47 -4.86 -4.97
CA ILE A 106 -5.27 -5.64 -6.21
C ILE A 106 -3.79 -6.04 -6.37
N THR A 107 -2.88 -5.08 -6.20
CA THR A 107 -1.43 -5.35 -6.25
C THR A 107 -1.00 -6.33 -5.16
N GLY A 108 -1.56 -6.20 -3.96
CA GLY A 108 -1.26 -7.09 -2.84
C GLY A 108 -1.70 -8.53 -3.06
N VAL A 109 -2.88 -8.76 -3.64
CA VAL A 109 -3.37 -10.13 -3.92
C VAL A 109 -2.76 -10.74 -5.18
N THR A 110 -2.16 -9.94 -6.07
CA THR A 110 -1.46 -10.42 -7.29
C THR A 110 0.03 -10.61 -7.03
N LYS A 111 0.74 -9.52 -6.77
CA LYS A 111 2.21 -9.48 -6.64
C LYS A 111 2.69 -9.61 -5.20
N GLY A 112 1.93 -9.08 -4.23
CA GLY A 112 2.35 -8.92 -2.84
C GLY A 112 3.35 -7.78 -2.66
N PHE A 113 3.61 -7.41 -1.40
CA PHE A 113 4.52 -6.33 -1.05
C PHE A 113 5.75 -6.87 -0.33
N ARG A 114 6.92 -6.29 -0.65
CA ARG A 114 8.21 -6.61 -0.06
C ARG A 114 8.90 -5.32 0.37
N TYR A 115 9.21 -5.20 1.66
CA TYR A 115 9.98 -4.09 2.20
C TYR A 115 11.30 -4.62 2.75
N LYS A 116 12.41 -3.97 2.38
CA LYS A 116 13.73 -4.29 2.89
C LYS A 116 14.13 -3.28 3.95
N MET A 117 14.58 -3.76 5.08
CA MET A 117 15.09 -2.93 6.17
C MET A 117 16.55 -3.25 6.42
N ARG A 118 17.34 -2.20 6.69
CA ARG A 118 18.78 -2.30 6.96
C ARG A 118 19.09 -1.87 8.39
N PHE A 119 19.98 -2.61 9.03
CA PHE A 119 20.52 -2.25 10.33
C PHE A 119 21.64 -1.22 10.15
N VAL A 120 21.54 -0.13 10.88
CA VAL A 120 22.55 0.92 10.92
C VAL A 120 23.08 1.00 12.34
N TYR A 121 24.38 0.85 12.50
CA TYR A 121 25.07 0.94 13.78
C TYR A 121 26.48 1.50 13.58
N ALA A 122 26.98 2.24 14.57
CA ALA A 122 28.35 2.77 14.54
C ALA A 122 29.35 1.81 15.21
N HIS A 123 29.04 1.36 16.44
CA HIS A 123 29.94 0.53 17.25
C HIS A 123 29.32 -0.79 17.66
N PHE A 124 28.09 -0.79 18.14
CA PHE A 124 27.42 -1.99 18.64
C PHE A 124 26.66 -2.72 17.53
N PRO A 125 27.13 -3.89 17.06
CA PRO A 125 26.42 -4.64 16.03
C PRO A 125 25.04 -5.09 16.54
N VAL A 126 24.01 -4.76 15.80
CA VAL A 126 22.64 -5.15 16.12
C VAL A 126 22.43 -6.60 15.68
N ASN A 127 22.02 -7.45 16.61
CA ASN A 127 21.72 -8.85 16.35
C ASN A 127 20.21 -9.04 16.27
N ALA A 128 19.71 -9.49 15.13
CA ALA A 128 18.33 -9.88 14.94
C ALA A 128 18.22 -11.41 14.92
N ASN A 129 17.37 -11.94 15.78
CA ASN A 129 16.99 -13.34 15.79
C ASN A 129 15.54 -13.45 15.30
N ILE A 130 15.32 -14.28 14.28
CA ILE A 130 14.00 -14.54 13.71
C ILE A 130 13.65 -15.97 14.04
N PRO A 131 12.61 -16.24 14.86
CA PRO A 131 12.12 -17.59 15.11
C PRO A 131 11.69 -18.30 13.83
N LYS A 132 11.63 -19.62 13.84
CA LYS A 132 11.21 -20.41 12.66
C LYS A 132 9.79 -20.08 12.18
N GLU A 133 8.93 -19.65 13.08
CA GLU A 133 7.55 -19.25 12.78
C GLU A 133 7.46 -17.93 11.99
N ALA A 134 8.56 -17.13 11.99
CA ALA A 134 8.66 -15.84 11.28
C ALA A 134 7.56 -14.81 11.65
N ASP A 135 6.95 -14.97 12.82
CA ASP A 135 5.85 -14.15 13.35
C ASP A 135 6.31 -12.98 14.22
N ARG A 136 7.58 -12.98 14.64
CA ARG A 136 8.19 -11.95 15.48
C ARG A 136 9.67 -11.80 15.18
N ILE A 137 10.24 -10.68 15.58
CA ILE A 137 11.67 -10.42 15.57
C ILE A 137 12.16 -10.12 16.98
N GLU A 138 13.30 -10.70 17.34
CA GLU A 138 14.02 -10.42 18.57
C GLU A 138 15.27 -9.61 18.26
N ILE A 139 15.35 -8.40 18.79
CA ILE A 139 16.48 -7.50 18.56
C ILE A 139 17.32 -7.45 19.83
N ARG A 140 18.61 -7.72 19.70
CA ARG A 140 19.58 -7.76 20.78
C ARG A 140 20.73 -6.82 20.51
N ASN A 141 21.39 -6.39 21.58
CA ASN A 141 22.57 -5.54 21.53
C ASN A 141 22.37 -4.17 20.85
N PHE A 142 21.16 -3.64 20.85
CA PHE A 142 20.94 -2.27 20.36
C PHE A 142 21.57 -1.27 21.35
N LEU A 143 22.55 -0.48 20.85
CA LEU A 143 23.35 0.45 21.67
C LEU A 143 24.04 -0.20 22.89
N GLY A 144 24.36 -1.50 22.83
CA GLY A 144 24.97 -2.23 23.95
C GLY A 144 24.01 -2.60 25.07
N GLU A 145 22.70 -2.47 24.88
CA GLU A 145 21.71 -2.86 25.85
C GLU A 145 21.66 -4.39 26.06
N LYS A 146 21.55 -4.82 27.30
CA LYS A 146 21.35 -6.24 27.65
C LYS A 146 19.91 -6.72 27.40
N ARG A 147 18.97 -5.79 27.30
CA ARG A 147 17.55 -6.07 27.05
C ARG A 147 17.34 -6.64 25.66
N VAL A 148 16.50 -7.68 25.56
CA VAL A 148 15.98 -8.20 24.29
C VAL A 148 14.68 -7.47 23.96
N ARG A 149 14.55 -6.97 22.76
CA ARG A 149 13.34 -6.30 22.26
C ARG A 149 12.58 -7.25 21.38
N HIS A 150 11.36 -7.59 21.77
CA HIS A 150 10.46 -8.45 21.01
C HIS A 150 9.45 -7.60 20.26
N VAL A 151 9.38 -7.77 18.95
CA VAL A 151 8.42 -7.06 18.10
C VAL A 151 7.61 -8.10 17.33
N PRO A 152 6.30 -8.24 17.61
CA PRO A 152 5.43 -9.11 16.84
C PRO A 152 5.17 -8.52 15.46
N MET A 153 4.98 -9.38 14.46
CA MET A 153 4.56 -8.96 13.12
C MET A 153 3.05 -8.83 13.06
N GLN A 154 2.58 -7.95 12.19
CA GLN A 154 1.15 -7.84 11.90
C GLN A 154 0.65 -9.10 11.16
N PRO A 155 -0.66 -9.43 11.29
CA PRO A 155 -1.22 -10.63 10.68
C PRO A 155 -0.99 -10.65 9.15
N GLY A 156 -0.59 -11.82 8.63
CA GLY A 156 -0.29 -12.01 7.21
C GLY A 156 1.06 -11.46 6.75
N CYS A 157 1.92 -10.99 7.66
CA CYS A 157 3.29 -10.58 7.35
C CYS A 157 4.27 -11.67 7.77
N LYS A 158 5.29 -11.91 6.94
CA LYS A 158 6.41 -12.80 7.22
C LYS A 158 7.70 -12.02 7.19
N ILE A 159 8.60 -12.35 8.10
CA ILE A 159 9.93 -11.76 8.14
C ILE A 159 10.97 -12.79 7.73
N ILE A 160 11.88 -12.40 6.85
CA ILE A 160 12.92 -13.26 6.29
C ILE A 160 14.26 -12.53 6.45
N ARG A 161 15.31 -13.25 6.81
CA ARG A 161 16.66 -12.70 6.80
C ARG A 161 17.21 -12.79 5.38
N ASP A 162 17.78 -11.69 4.90
CA ASP A 162 18.49 -11.71 3.63
C ASP A 162 19.83 -12.42 3.80
N ASN A 163 20.08 -13.40 2.93
CA ASN A 163 21.34 -14.14 2.92
C ASN A 163 22.40 -13.48 2.02
N THR A 164 21.98 -12.58 1.13
CA THR A 164 22.87 -11.92 0.16
C THR A 164 23.54 -10.69 0.73
N VAL A 165 22.80 -9.94 1.54
CA VAL A 165 23.28 -8.69 2.14
C VAL A 165 23.29 -8.82 3.65
N LYS A 166 24.47 -8.61 4.22
CA LYS A 166 24.63 -8.59 5.68
C LYS A 166 23.80 -7.45 6.28
N ASP A 167 23.24 -7.70 7.44
CA ASP A 167 22.46 -6.72 8.23
C ASP A 167 21.23 -6.17 7.51
N GLN A 168 20.58 -7.04 6.71
CA GLN A 168 19.32 -6.76 6.03
C GLN A 168 18.26 -7.78 6.40
N ILE A 169 17.04 -7.29 6.58
CA ILE A 169 15.84 -8.12 6.75
C ILE A 169 14.79 -7.72 5.71
N ILE A 170 14.00 -8.69 5.32
CA ILE A 170 12.93 -8.55 4.33
C ILE A 170 11.61 -8.84 5.03
N ILE A 171 10.64 -7.98 4.85
CA ILE A 171 9.27 -8.17 5.34
C ILE A 171 8.35 -8.28 4.16
N GLU A 172 7.60 -9.37 4.10
CA GLU A 172 6.67 -9.68 3.01
C GLU A 172 5.26 -9.82 3.52
N GLY A 173 4.30 -9.43 2.70
CA GLY A 173 2.89 -9.61 3.00
C GLY A 173 1.98 -9.15 1.86
N ASN A 174 0.70 -9.49 1.97
CA ASN A 174 -0.29 -9.11 0.98
C ASN A 174 -0.86 -7.71 1.23
N SER A 175 -0.97 -7.28 2.51
CA SER A 175 -1.46 -5.95 2.87
C SER A 175 -0.31 -4.97 3.02
N ILE A 176 -0.29 -3.89 2.21
CA ILE A 176 0.70 -2.82 2.33
C ILE A 176 0.67 -2.15 3.72
N GLU A 177 -0.52 -2.07 4.33
CA GLU A 177 -0.69 -1.45 5.65
C GLU A 177 -0.03 -2.29 6.75
N ASN A 178 -0.26 -3.60 6.73
CA ASN A 178 0.32 -4.52 7.71
C ASN A 178 1.85 -4.60 7.57
N VAL A 179 2.35 -4.66 6.32
CA VAL A 179 3.79 -4.65 6.04
C VAL A 179 4.45 -3.36 6.53
N SER A 180 3.88 -2.20 6.15
CA SER A 180 4.43 -0.90 6.55
C SER A 180 4.35 -0.66 8.06
N ARG A 181 3.27 -1.12 8.71
CA ARG A 181 3.10 -1.05 10.16
C ARG A 181 4.11 -1.93 10.89
N SER A 182 4.33 -3.15 10.43
CA SER A 182 5.38 -4.03 10.98
C SER A 182 6.76 -3.38 10.89
N CYS A 183 7.10 -2.76 9.75
CA CYS A 183 8.34 -2.00 9.59
C CYS A 183 8.42 -0.82 10.57
N ALA A 184 7.32 -0.08 10.75
CA ALA A 184 7.26 1.05 11.66
C ALA A 184 7.41 0.63 13.12
N GLU A 185 6.83 -0.50 13.52
CA GLU A 185 6.95 -1.07 14.88
C GLU A 185 8.39 -1.50 15.17
N ILE A 186 9.07 -2.15 14.20
CA ILE A 186 10.50 -2.49 14.32
C ILE A 186 11.34 -1.23 14.52
N ARG A 187 11.16 -0.22 13.65
CA ARG A 187 11.86 1.05 13.78
C ARG A 187 11.55 1.74 15.09
N GLY A 188 10.28 1.77 15.49
CA GLY A 188 9.83 2.40 16.72
C GLY A 188 10.40 1.73 17.98
N SER A 189 10.65 0.42 17.94
CA SER A 189 11.29 -0.31 19.01
C SER A 189 12.77 0.06 19.19
N CYS A 190 13.47 0.49 18.13
CA CYS A 190 14.90 0.79 18.09
C CYS A 190 15.18 2.29 17.97
N LEU A 191 14.46 3.13 18.69
CA LEU A 191 14.70 4.56 18.73
C LEU A 191 15.75 4.91 19.78
N VAL A 192 16.69 5.77 19.41
CA VAL A 192 17.68 6.35 20.31
C VAL A 192 16.99 7.34 21.24
N ARG A 193 17.19 7.18 22.56
CA ARG A 193 16.61 8.04 23.59
C ARG A 193 17.71 8.76 24.37
N LYS A 194 17.42 9.98 24.84
CA LYS A 194 18.32 10.81 25.66
C LYS A 194 19.70 11.08 25.04
N LYS A 195 19.81 11.02 23.72
CA LYS A 195 21.01 11.33 22.93
C LYS A 195 20.63 12.21 21.76
N ASP A 196 21.61 12.93 21.20
CA ASP A 196 21.39 13.73 19.99
C ASP A 196 21.23 12.82 18.76
N ILE A 197 20.03 12.82 18.19
CA ILE A 197 19.68 12.01 17.02
C ILE A 197 20.42 12.42 15.72
N ARG A 198 21.06 13.60 15.72
CA ARG A 198 21.90 14.06 14.59
C ARG A 198 23.24 13.35 14.54
N LYS A 199 23.72 12.90 15.71
CA LYS A 199 25.01 12.20 15.85
C LYS A 199 24.82 10.69 15.98
N PHE A 200 23.86 10.25 16.80
CA PHE A 200 23.55 8.84 17.03
C PHE A 200 22.51 8.39 16.02
N LEU A 201 22.98 7.91 14.86
CA LEU A 201 22.16 7.48 13.73
C LEU A 201 21.78 6.00 13.80
N ASP A 202 22.11 5.33 14.90
CA ASP A 202 21.86 3.90 15.09
C ASP A 202 20.36 3.60 15.04
N GLY A 203 20.01 2.52 14.37
CA GLY A 203 18.60 2.12 14.23
C GLY A 203 18.39 1.13 13.10
N ILE A 204 17.13 0.80 12.90
CA ILE A 204 16.69 -0.07 11.81
C ILE A 204 15.81 0.76 10.88
N TYR A 205 16.17 0.86 9.61
CA TYR A 205 15.52 1.75 8.66
C TYR A 205 15.05 1.00 7.42
N VAL A 206 13.93 1.42 6.86
CA VAL A 206 13.46 0.91 5.57
C VAL A 206 14.36 1.47 4.47
N SER A 207 15.05 0.59 3.76
CA SER A 207 15.93 0.94 2.63
C SER A 207 15.17 0.94 1.31
N GLU A 208 14.35 -0.09 1.07
CA GLU A 208 13.62 -0.27 -0.18
C GLU A 208 12.18 -0.66 0.09
N LYS A 209 11.30 -0.17 -0.78
CA LYS A 209 9.88 -0.52 -0.81
C LYS A 209 9.54 -1.01 -2.22
N GLY A 210 8.99 -2.18 -2.31
CA GLY A 210 8.65 -2.77 -3.60
C GLY A 210 7.57 -3.83 -3.50
N VAL A 211 7.40 -4.54 -4.59
CA VAL A 211 6.54 -5.71 -4.71
C VAL A 211 7.42 -6.96 -4.73
N ILE A 212 6.82 -8.10 -4.44
CA ILE A 212 7.49 -9.39 -4.59
C ILE A 212 7.53 -9.65 -6.10
N GLU A 213 8.71 -9.55 -6.70
CA GLU A 213 8.90 -9.97 -8.07
C GLU A 213 8.75 -11.49 -8.10
N THR A 214 7.74 -11.95 -8.82
CA THR A 214 7.69 -13.35 -9.20
C THR A 214 8.71 -13.48 -10.33
N GLU A 215 9.87 -14.02 -10.02
CA GLU A 215 10.78 -14.49 -11.05
C GLU A 215 10.00 -15.52 -11.90
N MET A 216 9.69 -15.12 -13.14
CA MET A 216 9.14 -16.03 -14.15
C MET A 216 10.28 -16.79 -14.82
#